data_2156b6443e8c3ccdfb72fa3f32877fc1
#
_entry.id   2156b6443e8c3ccdfb72fa3f32877fc1
#
_cell.length_a   1.000
_cell.length_b   1.000
_cell.length_c   1.000
_cell.angle_alpha   90.00
_cell.angle_beta   90.00
_cell.angle_gamma   90.00
#
_symmetry.space_group_name_H-M   'P 1'
#
loop_
_entity.id
_entity.type
_entity.pdbx_description
1 polymer ?
#
loop_
_entity_poly.entity_id
_entity_poly.type
_entity_poly.pdbx_seq_one_letter_code
_entity_poly.pdbx_strand_id
1 'polypeptide(L)'
;MIKSFSFSKSSKVIVELGMGDGRLLEKLAKCDGNIHSDYYIGIEIDKQQYEEANRRINLVNIGLLNGSFEDIVPIFPDDCFDLVIAVLPDPDFIDILKRQKWESFYKVVYSKLKNHGSFQLITELTDELLQPISNKVYYKWVEWLSTTFQSMGFILLTKEEGAPLDYSTRCIDQFRGDPERIRMITLTFGKSIMMNLNQDWLTSEHQL
;
A
#
# COMPACT_ATOMS: atom_id res chain seq x y z
N MET A 1 10.76 2.47 21.72
CA MET A 1 9.58 2.09 22.55
C MET A 1 8.35 2.50 21.76
N ILE A 2 7.70 1.57 21.06
CA ILE A 2 6.47 1.84 20.30
C ILE A 2 5.39 2.12 21.33
N LYS A 3 4.87 3.35 21.37
CA LYS A 3 3.69 3.68 22.17
C LYS A 3 2.60 2.71 21.74
N SER A 4 1.95 2.04 22.70
CA SER A 4 0.81 1.17 22.41
C SER A 4 -0.28 2.01 21.73
N PHE A 5 -0.45 1.85 20.43
CA PHE A 5 -1.55 2.46 19.71
C PHE A 5 -2.82 1.73 20.10
N SER A 6 -3.66 2.35 20.91
CA SER A 6 -5.02 1.87 21.12
C SER A 6 -5.95 2.60 20.15
N PHE A 7 -6.30 1.93 19.06
CA PHE A 7 -7.24 2.48 18.08
C PHE A 7 -8.68 2.34 18.60
N SER A 8 -9.49 3.38 18.44
CA SER A 8 -10.93 3.27 18.61
C SER A 8 -11.49 2.29 17.55
N LYS A 9 -12.47 1.46 17.92
CA LYS A 9 -13.07 0.47 16.99
C LYS A 9 -13.71 1.12 15.73
N SER A 10 -14.02 2.42 15.77
CA SER A 10 -14.67 3.16 14.67
C SER A 10 -13.68 3.96 13.81
N SER A 11 -12.40 4.03 14.20
CA SER A 11 -11.40 4.82 13.47
C SER A 11 -10.76 3.98 12.37
N LYS A 12 -10.58 4.60 11.20
CA LYS A 12 -9.75 3.99 10.14
C LYS A 12 -8.28 4.14 10.47
N VAL A 13 -7.50 3.19 10.04
CA VAL A 13 -6.04 3.22 10.13
C VAL A 13 -5.47 3.15 8.72
N ILE A 14 -4.84 4.24 8.31
CA ILE A 14 -4.21 4.42 7.00
C ILE A 14 -2.69 4.38 7.18
N VAL A 15 -1.99 3.58 6.39
CA VAL A 15 -0.53 3.43 6.47
C VAL A 15 0.10 3.77 5.13
N GLU A 16 1.11 4.64 5.12
CA GLU A 16 1.96 4.91 3.95
C GLU A 16 3.32 4.26 4.14
N LEU A 17 3.69 3.38 3.20
CA LEU A 17 4.98 2.68 3.17
C LEU A 17 5.98 3.49 2.33
N GLY A 18 7.09 3.91 2.92
CA GLY A 18 8.04 4.80 2.27
C GLY A 18 7.45 6.21 2.09
N MET A 19 6.99 6.82 3.17
CA MET A 19 6.26 8.10 3.12
C MET A 19 7.11 9.29 2.61
N GLY A 20 8.43 9.13 2.49
CA GLY A 20 9.33 10.22 2.16
C GLY A 20 9.23 11.37 3.17
N ASP A 21 9.02 12.58 2.67
CA ASP A 21 8.81 13.75 3.53
C ASP A 21 7.38 13.86 4.11
N GLY A 22 6.51 12.88 3.88
CA GLY A 22 5.17 12.76 4.47
C GLY A 22 4.12 13.74 3.94
N ARG A 23 4.33 14.39 2.80
CA ARG A 23 3.37 15.35 2.23
C ARG A 23 2.05 14.72 1.85
N LEU A 24 2.09 13.52 1.28
CA LEU A 24 0.88 12.80 0.91
C LEU A 24 0.08 12.44 2.16
N LEU A 25 0.73 11.86 3.15
CA LEU A 25 0.10 11.47 4.41
C LEU A 25 -0.56 12.66 5.11
N GLU A 26 0.14 13.80 5.18
CA GLU A 26 -0.38 15.04 5.76
C GLU A 26 -1.60 15.56 4.99
N LYS A 27 -1.55 15.51 3.65
CA LYS A 27 -2.65 15.92 2.80
C LYS A 27 -3.88 15.05 3.02
N LEU A 28 -3.71 13.72 3.05
CA LEU A 28 -4.80 12.77 3.32
C LEU A 28 -5.44 13.05 4.68
N ALA A 29 -4.63 13.24 5.72
CA ALA A 29 -5.11 13.53 7.07
C ALA A 29 -5.88 14.86 7.17
N LYS A 30 -5.56 15.84 6.32
CA LYS A 30 -6.27 17.15 6.28
C LYS A 30 -7.55 17.11 5.45
N CYS A 31 -7.60 16.28 4.39
CA CYS A 31 -8.73 16.24 3.45
C CYS A 31 -9.95 15.50 4.00
N ASP A 32 -9.76 14.56 4.93
CA ASP A 32 -10.83 13.67 5.41
C ASP A 32 -11.90 14.34 6.29
N GLY A 33 -11.83 15.66 6.48
CA GLY A 33 -12.86 16.42 7.23
C GLY A 33 -13.13 15.95 8.67
N ASN A 34 -12.71 14.73 9.01
CA ASN A 34 -12.81 14.09 10.31
C ASN A 34 -11.43 14.04 11.00
N ILE A 35 -10.82 15.21 11.17
CA ILE A 35 -9.43 15.40 11.66
C ILE A 35 -9.11 14.63 12.96
N HIS A 36 -10.11 14.05 13.64
CA HIS A 36 -9.94 13.40 14.94
C HIS A 36 -10.37 11.93 14.98
N SER A 37 -10.91 11.36 13.90
CA SER A 37 -11.41 9.97 13.92
C SER A 37 -10.44 8.95 13.35
N ASP A 38 -9.71 9.30 12.29
CA ASP A 38 -8.85 8.37 11.56
C ASP A 38 -7.38 8.58 11.90
N TYR A 39 -6.62 7.49 11.94
CA TYR A 39 -5.19 7.48 12.23
C TYR A 39 -4.38 7.25 10.99
N TYR A 40 -3.32 8.02 10.84
CA TYR A 40 -2.40 7.97 9.71
C TYR A 40 -1.01 7.57 10.22
N ILE A 41 -0.39 6.59 9.59
CA ILE A 41 0.92 6.09 9.98
C ILE A 41 1.84 6.20 8.77
N GLY A 42 2.94 6.92 8.91
CA GLY A 42 4.00 6.99 7.91
C GLY A 42 5.22 6.19 8.34
N ILE A 43 5.75 5.36 7.46
CA ILE A 43 6.96 4.58 7.70
C ILE A 43 8.01 5.04 6.69
N GLU A 44 9.22 5.42 7.16
CA GLU A 44 10.30 5.90 6.32
C GLU A 44 11.65 5.40 6.83
N ILE A 45 12.41 4.77 5.93
CA ILE A 45 13.74 4.25 6.24
C ILE A 45 14.80 5.35 6.22
N ASP A 46 14.67 6.32 5.31
CA ASP A 46 15.60 7.45 5.22
C ASP A 46 15.39 8.38 6.41
N LYS A 47 16.42 8.45 7.26
CA LYS A 47 16.38 9.24 8.48
C LYS A 47 16.22 10.73 8.22
N GLN A 48 16.80 11.26 7.15
CA GLN A 48 16.71 12.69 6.82
C GLN A 48 15.28 13.05 6.41
N GLN A 49 14.65 12.26 5.56
CA GLN A 49 13.26 12.44 5.16
C GLN A 49 12.31 12.30 6.35
N TYR A 50 12.50 11.29 7.17
CA TYR A 50 11.76 11.13 8.42
C TYR A 50 11.86 12.35 9.33
N GLU A 51 13.08 12.87 9.57
CA GLU A 51 13.29 14.06 10.42
C GLU A 51 12.66 15.31 9.81
N GLU A 52 12.66 15.46 8.49
CA GLU A 52 11.98 16.55 7.80
C GLU A 52 10.46 16.46 7.99
N ALA A 53 9.87 15.29 7.77
CA ALA A 53 8.46 15.05 8.03
C ALA A 53 8.09 15.30 9.50
N ASN A 54 8.87 14.77 10.43
CA ASN A 54 8.62 14.89 11.88
C ASN A 54 8.72 16.33 12.41
N ARG A 55 9.53 17.17 11.77
CA ARG A 55 9.59 18.61 12.10
C ARG A 55 8.42 19.41 11.54
N ARG A 56 7.91 19.00 10.39
CA ARG A 56 6.88 19.74 9.65
C ARG A 56 5.46 19.34 10.06
N ILE A 57 5.23 18.05 10.25
CA ILE A 57 3.90 17.50 10.54
C ILE A 57 3.61 17.64 12.03
N ASN A 58 2.58 18.42 12.35
CA ASN A 58 2.11 18.62 13.72
C ASN A 58 0.60 18.31 13.82
N LEU A 59 0.21 17.09 13.44
CA LEU A 59 -1.15 16.60 13.53
C LEU A 59 -1.21 15.44 14.53
N VAL A 60 -2.15 15.50 15.46
CA VAL A 60 -2.25 14.55 16.59
C VAL A 60 -2.63 13.14 16.16
N ASN A 61 -3.23 13.01 14.98
CA ASN A 61 -3.67 11.76 14.37
C ASN A 61 -2.67 11.18 13.37
N ILE A 62 -1.46 11.74 13.27
CA ILE A 62 -0.37 11.20 12.45
C ILE A 62 0.73 10.66 13.35
N GLY A 63 1.08 9.40 13.16
CA GLY A 63 2.26 8.75 13.75
C GLY A 63 3.32 8.50 12.70
N LEU A 64 4.56 8.90 12.97
CA LEU A 64 5.69 8.68 12.08
C LEU A 64 6.66 7.67 12.69
N LEU A 65 7.12 6.71 11.90
CA LEU A 65 8.04 5.65 12.30
C LEU A 65 9.26 5.64 11.39
N ASN A 66 10.46 5.69 11.99
CA ASN A 66 11.71 5.59 11.23
C ASN A 66 12.22 4.14 11.24
N GLY A 67 12.36 3.55 10.08
CA GLY A 67 12.90 2.21 9.87
C GLY A 67 12.36 1.58 8.59
N SER A 68 12.82 0.36 8.32
CA SER A 68 12.30 -0.43 7.21
C SER A 68 10.85 -0.82 7.46
N PHE A 69 9.99 -0.68 6.46
CA PHE A 69 8.63 -1.17 6.57
C PHE A 69 8.58 -2.71 6.63
N GLU A 70 9.59 -3.43 6.12
CA GLU A 70 9.73 -4.88 6.27
C GLU A 70 9.86 -5.30 7.75
N ASP A 71 10.49 -4.47 8.58
CA ASP A 71 10.66 -4.72 10.01
C ASP A 71 9.48 -4.19 10.84
N ILE A 72 8.89 -3.08 10.41
CA ILE A 72 7.87 -2.35 11.18
C ILE A 72 6.47 -2.93 10.96
N VAL A 73 6.08 -3.24 9.70
CA VAL A 73 4.73 -3.75 9.41
C VAL A 73 4.41 -5.05 10.14
N PRO A 74 5.33 -6.03 10.25
CA PRO A 74 5.06 -7.27 10.98
C PRO A 74 4.70 -7.08 12.47
N ILE A 75 5.14 -5.98 13.09
CA ILE A 75 4.90 -5.72 14.53
C ILE A 75 3.44 -5.35 14.82
N PHE A 76 2.71 -4.85 13.81
CA PHE A 76 1.29 -4.54 13.98
C PHE A 76 0.44 -5.82 14.08
N PRO A 77 -0.70 -5.75 14.79
CA PRO A 77 -1.66 -6.86 14.81
C PRO A 77 -2.17 -7.18 13.39
N ASP A 78 -2.65 -8.40 13.20
CA ASP A 78 -3.41 -8.73 12.00
C ASP A 78 -4.76 -8.01 12.01
N ASP A 79 -5.34 -7.81 10.82
CA ASP A 79 -6.66 -7.17 10.64
C ASP A 79 -6.77 -5.77 11.26
N CYS A 80 -5.69 -4.96 11.21
CA CYS A 80 -5.67 -3.64 11.83
C CYS A 80 -5.69 -2.45 10.86
N PHE A 81 -5.35 -2.63 9.56
CA PHE A 81 -5.26 -1.56 8.59
C PHE A 81 -6.49 -1.51 7.68
N ASP A 82 -7.06 -0.32 7.51
CA ASP A 82 -8.14 -0.06 6.55
C ASP A 82 -7.59 0.23 5.15
N LEU A 83 -6.45 0.93 5.08
CA LEU A 83 -5.77 1.25 3.84
C LEU A 83 -4.25 1.21 4.05
N VAL A 84 -3.56 0.50 3.17
CA VAL A 84 -2.10 0.58 3.04
C VAL A 84 -1.79 1.19 1.68
N ILE A 85 -0.91 2.18 1.64
CA ILE A 85 -0.49 2.88 0.42
C ILE A 85 1.02 2.67 0.26
N ALA A 86 1.44 2.26 -0.92
CA ALA A 86 2.83 2.26 -1.34
C ALA A 86 2.98 3.13 -2.59
N VAL A 87 3.75 4.20 -2.49
CA VAL A 87 3.99 5.14 -3.60
C VAL A 87 5.40 4.98 -4.08
N LEU A 88 5.56 4.51 -5.31
CA LEU A 88 6.84 4.34 -5.98
C LEU A 88 7.85 3.63 -5.03
N PRO A 89 7.50 2.44 -4.53
CA PRO A 89 8.42 1.67 -3.68
C PRO A 89 9.71 1.39 -4.46
N ASP A 90 10.80 1.18 -3.72
CA ASP A 90 12.05 0.77 -4.35
C ASP A 90 11.78 -0.36 -5.36
N PRO A 91 12.35 -0.30 -6.59
CA PRO A 91 12.14 -1.32 -7.63
C PRO A 91 12.34 -2.75 -7.15
N ASP A 92 13.18 -2.99 -6.15
CA ASP A 92 13.39 -4.30 -5.53
C ASP A 92 12.10 -4.91 -4.95
N PHE A 93 11.07 -4.10 -4.65
CA PHE A 93 9.78 -4.56 -4.12
C PHE A 93 8.73 -4.87 -5.19
N ILE A 94 9.09 -4.76 -6.47
CA ILE A 94 8.23 -5.11 -7.61
C ILE A 94 9.00 -5.79 -8.74
N ASP A 95 10.32 -6.03 -8.58
CA ASP A 95 11.16 -6.66 -9.58
C ASP A 95 10.79 -8.14 -9.76
N ILE A 96 10.59 -8.55 -11.01
CA ILE A 96 10.26 -9.93 -11.37
C ILE A 96 11.33 -10.92 -10.94
N LEU A 97 12.61 -10.53 -10.99
CA LEU A 97 13.74 -11.39 -10.61
C LEU A 97 13.88 -11.54 -9.09
N LYS A 98 13.32 -10.61 -8.32
CA LYS A 98 13.35 -10.61 -6.85
C LYS A 98 12.01 -11.01 -6.23
N ARG A 99 11.08 -11.52 -7.02
CA ARG A 99 9.70 -11.83 -6.63
C ARG A 99 9.61 -12.58 -5.30
N GLN A 100 10.40 -13.63 -5.09
CA GLN A 100 10.35 -14.43 -3.86
C GLN A 100 10.60 -13.60 -2.59
N LYS A 101 11.47 -12.57 -2.69
CA LYS A 101 11.80 -11.71 -1.56
C LYS A 101 10.63 -10.81 -1.19
N TRP A 102 10.12 -10.03 -2.14
CA TRP A 102 9.07 -9.05 -1.84
C TRP A 102 7.67 -9.67 -1.71
N GLU A 103 7.42 -10.83 -2.31
CA GLU A 103 6.14 -11.54 -2.16
C GLU A 103 5.85 -11.91 -0.71
N SER A 104 6.87 -12.30 0.05
CA SER A 104 6.76 -12.59 1.48
C SER A 104 6.29 -11.36 2.26
N PHE A 105 6.85 -10.21 1.96
CA PHE A 105 6.46 -8.95 2.60
C PHE A 105 5.02 -8.57 2.28
N TYR A 106 4.60 -8.62 1.02
CA TYR A 106 3.21 -8.27 0.68
C TYR A 106 2.18 -9.27 1.24
N LYS A 107 2.54 -10.53 1.46
CA LYS A 107 1.70 -11.46 2.23
C LYS A 107 1.52 -11.01 3.69
N VAL A 108 2.55 -10.42 4.28
CA VAL A 108 2.41 -9.79 5.61
C VAL A 108 1.50 -8.56 5.52
N VAL A 109 1.67 -7.68 4.53
CA VAL A 109 0.74 -6.56 4.31
C VAL A 109 -0.69 -7.07 4.21
N TYR A 110 -0.93 -8.13 3.42
CA TYR A 110 -2.25 -8.75 3.29
C TYR A 110 -2.82 -9.20 4.64
N SER A 111 -2.02 -9.83 5.52
CA SER A 111 -2.51 -10.26 6.84
C SER A 111 -2.91 -9.08 7.73
N LYS A 112 -2.26 -7.91 7.56
CA LYS A 112 -2.54 -6.71 8.36
C LYS A 112 -3.77 -5.95 7.90
N LEU A 113 -4.22 -6.13 6.64
CA LEU A 113 -5.45 -5.53 6.16
C LEU A 113 -6.65 -6.09 6.91
N LYS A 114 -7.57 -5.22 7.32
CA LYS A 114 -8.90 -5.61 7.80
C LYS A 114 -9.70 -6.31 6.70
N ASN A 115 -10.73 -7.04 7.09
CA ASN A 115 -11.78 -7.42 6.15
C ASN A 115 -12.34 -6.13 5.50
N HIS A 116 -12.39 -6.10 4.15
CA HIS A 116 -12.69 -4.91 3.34
C HIS A 116 -11.59 -3.82 3.37
N GLY A 117 -10.47 -4.05 4.00
CA GLY A 117 -9.29 -3.18 3.87
C GLY A 117 -8.70 -3.27 2.48
N SER A 118 -7.99 -2.22 2.08
CA SER A 118 -7.40 -2.13 0.75
C SER A 118 -5.90 -1.83 0.79
N PHE A 119 -5.21 -2.29 -0.24
CA PHE A 119 -3.82 -1.95 -0.52
C PHE A 119 -3.75 -1.22 -1.86
N GLN A 120 -3.21 -0.02 -1.87
CA GLN A 120 -3.00 0.77 -3.06
C GLN A 120 -1.51 0.83 -3.39
N LEU A 121 -1.16 0.34 -4.56
CA LEU A 121 0.19 0.38 -5.10
C LEU A 121 0.25 1.35 -6.27
N ILE A 122 1.00 2.43 -6.13
CA ILE A 122 1.38 3.31 -7.22
C ILE A 122 2.82 2.97 -7.58
N THR A 123 3.04 2.54 -8.81
CA THR A 123 4.37 2.12 -9.26
C THR A 123 4.60 2.49 -10.72
N GLU A 124 5.82 2.31 -11.20
CA GLU A 124 6.21 2.67 -12.54
C GLU A 124 6.94 1.54 -13.26
N LEU A 125 6.89 1.60 -14.57
CA LEU A 125 7.77 0.87 -15.47
C LEU A 125 8.69 1.86 -16.19
N THR A 126 9.98 1.62 -16.11
CA THR A 126 11.02 2.33 -16.85
C THR A 126 11.87 1.36 -17.63
N ASP A 127 12.45 1.80 -18.72
CA ASP A 127 13.53 1.10 -19.42
C ASP A 127 14.88 1.55 -18.84
N GLU A 128 15.87 0.65 -18.74
CA GLU A 128 17.19 0.95 -18.17
C GLU A 128 17.91 2.10 -18.92
N LEU A 129 17.63 2.25 -20.23
CA LEU A 129 18.17 3.32 -21.05
C LEU A 129 17.20 4.49 -21.21
N LEU A 130 16.12 4.51 -20.43
CA LEU A 130 15.05 5.50 -20.49
C LEU A 130 14.48 5.67 -21.92
N GLN A 131 14.35 4.57 -22.66
CA GLN A 131 13.69 4.56 -23.95
C GLN A 131 12.16 4.57 -23.77
N PRO A 132 11.40 5.09 -24.75
CA PRO A 132 9.95 5.05 -24.73
C PRO A 132 9.41 3.63 -24.58
N ILE A 133 8.45 3.44 -23.69
CA ILE A 133 7.86 2.14 -23.38
C ILE A 133 6.63 1.90 -24.24
N SER A 134 6.67 0.84 -25.06
CA SER A 134 5.52 0.48 -25.88
C SER A 134 4.32 0.03 -25.04
N ASN A 135 3.10 0.29 -25.53
CA ASN A 135 1.87 -0.16 -24.89
C ASN A 135 1.88 -1.69 -24.62
N LYS A 136 2.39 -2.47 -25.58
CA LYS A 136 2.46 -3.93 -25.43
C LYS A 136 3.30 -4.36 -24.24
N VAL A 137 4.47 -3.74 -24.02
CA VAL A 137 5.37 -4.03 -22.90
C VAL A 137 4.70 -3.61 -21.61
N TYR A 138 4.17 -2.40 -21.57
CA TYR A 138 3.49 -1.85 -20.39
C TYR A 138 2.31 -2.72 -19.93
N TYR A 139 1.36 -3.02 -20.83
CA TYR A 139 0.19 -3.82 -20.43
C TYR A 139 0.55 -5.25 -20.01
N LYS A 140 1.58 -5.85 -20.64
CA LYS A 140 2.07 -7.17 -20.22
C LYS A 140 2.66 -7.13 -18.81
N TRP A 141 3.39 -6.08 -18.47
CA TRP A 141 3.95 -5.89 -17.13
C TRP A 141 2.84 -5.64 -16.09
N VAL A 142 1.87 -4.79 -16.39
CA VAL A 142 0.72 -4.53 -15.51
C VAL A 142 -0.09 -5.80 -15.25
N GLU A 143 -0.31 -6.62 -16.27
CA GLU A 143 -1.01 -7.90 -16.13
C GLU A 143 -0.23 -8.87 -15.25
N TRP A 144 1.07 -9.00 -15.50
CA TRP A 144 1.95 -9.81 -14.64
C TRP A 144 1.90 -9.37 -13.18
N LEU A 145 2.02 -8.06 -12.93
CA LEU A 145 2.01 -7.50 -11.58
C LEU A 145 0.67 -7.79 -10.89
N SER A 146 -0.43 -7.48 -11.57
CA SER A 146 -1.79 -7.74 -11.07
C SER A 146 -2.02 -9.21 -10.72
N THR A 147 -1.64 -10.12 -11.63
CA THR A 147 -1.77 -11.58 -11.43
C THR A 147 -0.90 -12.07 -10.28
N THR A 148 0.29 -11.47 -10.11
CA THR A 148 1.17 -11.81 -9.00
C THR A 148 0.55 -11.46 -7.66
N PHE A 149 -0.02 -10.26 -7.51
CA PHE A 149 -0.74 -9.89 -6.28
C PHE A 149 -1.97 -10.77 -6.04
N GLN A 150 -2.73 -11.10 -7.08
CA GLN A 150 -3.86 -12.03 -6.95
C GLN A 150 -3.41 -13.43 -6.48
N SER A 151 -2.25 -13.90 -6.92
CA SER A 151 -1.69 -15.18 -6.45
C SER A 151 -1.33 -15.19 -4.96
N MET A 152 -1.17 -14.02 -4.33
CA MET A 152 -0.97 -13.86 -2.89
C MET A 152 -2.28 -13.76 -2.08
N GLY A 153 -3.43 -13.81 -2.76
CA GLY A 153 -4.76 -13.73 -2.13
C GLY A 153 -5.46 -12.37 -2.27
N PHE A 154 -4.79 -11.36 -2.81
CA PHE A 154 -5.42 -10.07 -3.06
C PHE A 154 -6.48 -10.15 -4.17
N ILE A 155 -7.53 -9.32 -4.07
CA ILE A 155 -8.51 -9.12 -5.14
C ILE A 155 -8.21 -7.77 -5.81
N LEU A 156 -7.99 -7.75 -7.11
CA LEU A 156 -7.86 -6.51 -7.86
C LEU A 156 -9.21 -5.79 -7.90
N LEU A 157 -9.26 -4.58 -7.34
CA LEU A 157 -10.45 -3.72 -7.31
C LEU A 157 -10.44 -2.71 -8.46
N THR A 158 -9.33 -1.96 -8.61
CA THR A 158 -9.17 -0.98 -9.70
C THR A 158 -7.78 -1.06 -10.31
N LYS A 159 -7.71 -0.61 -11.57
CA LYS A 159 -6.48 -0.47 -12.34
C LYS A 159 -6.57 0.81 -13.16
N GLU A 160 -5.73 1.80 -12.83
CA GLU A 160 -5.78 3.14 -13.40
C GLU A 160 -4.40 3.56 -13.88
N GLU A 161 -4.26 3.99 -15.15
CA GLU A 161 -2.98 4.49 -15.67
C GLU A 161 -2.60 5.80 -14.97
N GLY A 162 -1.32 5.90 -14.60
CA GLY A 162 -0.80 7.04 -13.85
C GLY A 162 -0.99 6.93 -12.34
N ALA A 163 -0.68 8.01 -11.65
CA ALA A 163 -0.97 8.20 -10.23
C ALA A 163 -2.24 9.05 -10.05
N PRO A 164 -3.01 8.88 -8.95
CA PRO A 164 -4.18 9.72 -8.67
C PRO A 164 -3.82 11.20 -8.75
N LEU A 165 -4.71 12.02 -9.36
CA LEU A 165 -4.41 13.44 -9.62
C LEU A 165 -4.21 14.25 -8.33
N ASP A 166 -4.86 13.85 -7.27
CA ASP A 166 -4.75 14.46 -5.96
C ASP A 166 -3.51 13.99 -5.18
N TYR A 167 -2.80 12.96 -5.63
CA TYR A 167 -1.53 12.55 -5.03
C TYR A 167 -0.39 13.38 -5.63
N SER A 168 0.33 14.07 -4.76
CA SER A 168 1.50 14.88 -5.12
C SER A 168 2.63 14.53 -4.16
N THR A 169 3.63 13.85 -4.68
CA THR A 169 4.94 13.67 -4.07
C THR A 169 5.98 14.16 -5.07
N ARG A 170 7.19 14.44 -4.59
CA ARG A 170 8.28 14.88 -5.48
C ARG A 170 8.51 13.92 -6.66
N CYS A 171 8.48 12.61 -6.39
CA CYS A 171 8.70 11.59 -7.42
C CYS A 171 7.51 11.48 -8.39
N ILE A 172 6.27 11.47 -7.89
CA ILE A 172 5.08 11.45 -8.75
C ILE A 172 5.06 12.64 -9.69
N ASP A 173 5.34 13.85 -9.19
CA ASP A 173 5.30 15.06 -10.00
C ASP A 173 6.41 15.06 -11.08
N GLN A 174 7.59 14.54 -10.72
CA GLN A 174 8.68 14.35 -11.68
C GLN A 174 8.30 13.34 -12.77
N PHE A 175 7.72 12.20 -12.41
CA PHE A 175 7.39 11.13 -13.35
C PHE A 175 6.22 11.47 -14.27
N ARG A 176 5.25 12.25 -13.79
CA ARG A 176 4.18 12.80 -14.62
C ARG A 176 4.69 13.69 -15.76
N GLY A 177 5.86 14.29 -15.61
CA GLY A 177 6.50 15.11 -16.65
C GLY A 177 7.05 14.33 -17.83
N ASP A 178 7.14 12.99 -17.73
CA ASP A 178 7.73 12.14 -18.77
C ASP A 178 6.97 10.82 -18.99
N PRO A 179 5.71 10.88 -19.41
CA PRO A 179 4.83 9.69 -19.47
C PRO A 179 5.20 8.71 -20.59
N GLU A 180 6.08 9.08 -21.53
CA GLU A 180 6.52 8.16 -22.58
C GLU A 180 7.60 7.19 -22.09
N ARG A 181 8.51 7.66 -21.22
CA ARG A 181 9.65 6.89 -20.70
C ARG A 181 9.40 6.33 -19.32
N ILE A 182 8.50 6.95 -18.54
CA ILE A 182 8.14 6.52 -17.18
C ILE A 182 6.63 6.31 -17.12
N ARG A 183 6.21 5.06 -17.23
CA ARG A 183 4.78 4.73 -17.27
C ARG A 183 4.29 4.26 -15.93
N MET A 184 3.53 5.10 -15.25
CA MET A 184 2.95 4.79 -13.94
C MET A 184 1.63 4.03 -14.06
N ILE A 185 1.34 3.25 -13.03
CA ILE A 185 0.08 2.55 -12.80
C ILE A 185 -0.33 2.67 -11.33
N THR A 186 -1.61 2.83 -11.10
CA THR A 186 -2.24 2.67 -9.78
C THR A 186 -3.04 1.39 -9.78
N LEU A 187 -2.69 0.48 -8.89
CA LEU A 187 -3.42 -0.76 -8.64
C LEU A 187 -4.01 -0.70 -7.23
N THR A 188 -5.32 -0.89 -7.12
CA THR A 188 -5.97 -1.02 -5.81
C THR A 188 -6.43 -2.45 -5.63
N PHE A 189 -6.01 -3.06 -4.54
CA PHE A 189 -6.34 -4.42 -4.16
C PHE A 189 -7.15 -4.42 -2.87
N GLY A 190 -8.08 -5.38 -2.75
CA GLY A 190 -8.83 -5.65 -1.53
C GLY A 190 -8.40 -6.95 -0.88
N LYS A 191 -8.71 -7.09 0.41
CA LYS A 191 -8.63 -8.37 1.11
C LYS A 191 -9.89 -9.17 0.82
N SER A 192 -9.74 -10.41 0.32
CA SER A 192 -10.86 -11.33 0.15
C SER A 192 -11.46 -11.69 1.50
N ILE A 193 -12.78 -11.60 1.61
CA ILE A 193 -13.48 -12.31 2.67
C ILE A 193 -13.44 -13.77 2.25
N MET A 194 -12.60 -14.60 2.87
CA MET A 194 -12.86 -16.03 2.83
C MET A 194 -14.20 -16.23 3.52
N MET A 195 -15.27 -16.38 2.76
CA MET A 195 -16.45 -17.04 3.28
C MET A 195 -15.97 -18.42 3.71
N ASN A 196 -15.91 -18.65 5.01
CA ASN A 196 -15.80 -20.00 5.56
C ASN A 196 -17.08 -20.75 5.18
N LEU A 197 -17.19 -21.14 3.92
CA LEU A 197 -18.14 -22.12 3.43
C LEU A 197 -17.60 -23.49 3.85
N ASN A 198 -17.47 -23.73 5.14
CA ASN A 198 -17.13 -25.06 5.63
C ASN A 198 -17.81 -25.36 6.94
N GLN A 199 -18.60 -26.40 6.88
CA GLN A 199 -18.98 -27.35 7.92
C GLN A 199 -20.42 -27.41 8.43
N ASP A 200 -21.39 -26.67 7.93
CA ASP A 200 -22.76 -26.91 8.40
C ASP A 200 -23.64 -27.82 7.51
N TRP A 201 -23.08 -28.38 6.43
CA TRP A 201 -23.87 -29.26 5.53
C TRP A 201 -23.67 -30.76 5.73
N LEU A 202 -22.85 -31.21 6.69
CA LEU A 202 -22.55 -32.64 6.88
C LEU A 202 -23.17 -33.28 8.11
N THR A 203 -24.06 -32.60 8.85
CA THR A 203 -24.69 -33.17 10.05
C THR A 203 -26.20 -33.37 10.00
N SER A 204 -26.85 -33.29 8.83
CA SER A 204 -28.31 -33.50 8.73
C SER A 204 -28.76 -34.74 7.98
N GLU A 205 -27.89 -35.73 7.72
CA GLU A 205 -28.31 -37.02 7.18
C GLU A 205 -27.81 -38.16 8.03
N HIS A 206 -28.37 -38.33 9.22
CA HIS A 206 -28.50 -39.64 9.92
C HIS A 206 -29.45 -39.47 11.09
N GLN A 207 -30.73 -39.34 10.76
CA GLN A 207 -31.84 -39.79 11.63
C GLN A 207 -33.09 -40.01 10.77
N LEU A 208 -33.22 -41.23 10.23
CA LEU A 208 -34.50 -41.94 9.97
C LEU A 208 -34.18 -43.44 10.06
#